data_f2daa3ae0284d00bff93415cdf6e594f
#
_entry.id   f2daa3ae0284d00bff93415cdf6e594f
#
_cell.length_a   1.000
_cell.length_b   1.000
_cell.length_c   1.000
_cell.angle_alpha   90.00
_cell.angle_beta   90.00
_cell.angle_gamma   90.00
#
_symmetry.space_group_name_H-M   'P 1'
#
loop_
_entity.id
_entity.type
_entity.pdbx_description
1 polymer ?
#
loop_
_entity_poly.entity_id
_entity_poly.type
_entity_poly.pdbx_seq_one_letter_code
_entity_poly.pdbx_strand_id
1 'polypeptide(L)'
;MIYYLDDLGLPFIYSSLFTNSRTLKNRPILVQRFVAGLAEAVYLVEKNPQQAMAAVGKILSIKEPEILQSAYDAYAKRLINRRMVVPPKMVAETIETAREEGTSVRRMPADIFDNTFVENLEKSGFLKELWKGEIPEERKKP
;
A
#
# COMPACT_ATOMS: atom_id res chain seq x y z
N MET A 1 5.31 -16.71 -22.02
CA MET A 1 4.69 -16.98 -20.71
C MET A 1 5.17 -15.89 -19.76
N ILE A 2 4.27 -15.08 -19.21
CA ILE A 2 4.64 -13.99 -18.28
C ILE A 2 4.30 -14.48 -16.87
N TYR A 3 5.30 -14.56 -15.98
CA TYR A 3 5.09 -14.87 -14.58
C TYR A 3 4.92 -13.56 -13.79
N TYR A 4 4.01 -13.56 -12.84
CA TYR A 4 3.95 -12.48 -11.86
C TYR A 4 4.93 -12.79 -10.73
N LEU A 5 5.75 -11.81 -10.33
CA LEU A 5 6.74 -11.98 -9.26
C LEU A 5 6.10 -12.34 -7.92
N ASP A 6 4.88 -11.92 -7.69
CA ASP A 6 4.12 -12.27 -6.48
C ASP A 6 3.75 -13.75 -6.42
N ASP A 7 3.65 -14.45 -7.55
CA ASP A 7 3.42 -15.90 -7.59
C ASP A 7 4.65 -16.69 -7.08
N LEU A 8 5.82 -16.07 -7.07
CA LEU A 8 7.04 -16.66 -6.52
C LEU A 8 7.12 -16.58 -4.99
N GLY A 9 6.17 -15.93 -4.34
CA GLY A 9 6.18 -15.77 -2.88
C GLY A 9 7.31 -14.88 -2.35
N LEU A 10 8.02 -14.17 -3.23
CA LEU A 10 9.09 -13.27 -2.83
C LEU A 10 8.52 -12.08 -2.07
N PRO A 11 9.08 -11.78 -0.90
CA PRO A 11 8.66 -10.61 -0.13
C PRO A 11 9.13 -9.34 -0.83
N PHE A 12 8.19 -8.55 -1.32
CA PHE A 12 8.49 -7.30 -2.01
C PHE A 12 7.49 -6.21 -1.65
N ILE A 13 7.99 -5.03 -1.31
CA ILE A 13 7.17 -3.84 -1.06
C ILE A 13 7.01 -3.08 -2.37
N TYR A 14 5.89 -3.26 -3.05
CA TYR A 14 5.62 -2.62 -4.35
C TYR A 14 5.46 -1.11 -4.27
N SER A 15 4.73 -0.65 -3.25
CA SER A 15 4.50 0.77 -3.03
C SER A 15 4.35 1.05 -1.55
N SER A 16 4.86 2.19 -1.15
CA SER A 16 4.75 2.66 0.23
C SER A 16 4.70 4.17 0.26
N LEU A 17 4.11 4.70 1.32
CA LEU A 17 4.14 6.11 1.60
C LEU A 17 5.43 6.46 2.34
N PHE A 18 6.17 7.41 1.80
CA PHE A 18 7.40 7.89 2.41
C PHE A 18 7.23 9.30 2.95
N THR A 19 7.78 9.54 4.13
CA THR A 19 7.92 10.88 4.69
C THR A 19 9.19 10.95 5.52
N ASN A 20 9.55 12.14 5.97
CA ASN A 20 10.72 12.33 6.82
C ASN A 20 10.33 12.46 8.30
N SER A 21 11.28 12.17 9.20
CA SER A 21 11.08 12.22 10.65
C SER A 21 10.62 13.59 11.15
N ARG A 22 11.00 14.69 10.47
CA ARG A 22 10.56 16.04 10.84
C ARG A 22 9.05 16.20 10.61
N THR A 23 8.53 15.71 9.49
CA THR A 23 7.10 15.76 9.20
C THR A 23 6.31 14.88 10.17
N LEU A 24 6.77 13.67 10.45
CA LEU A 24 6.16 12.79 11.44
C LEU A 24 6.07 13.46 12.81
N LYS A 25 7.15 14.08 13.26
CA LYS A 25 7.23 14.73 14.57
C LYS A 25 6.44 16.03 14.67
N ASN A 26 6.52 16.88 13.64
CA ASN A 26 5.98 18.24 13.71
C ASN A 26 4.58 18.37 13.14
N ARG A 27 4.12 17.40 12.32
CA ARG A 27 2.81 17.44 11.66
C ARG A 27 2.09 16.07 11.69
N PRO A 28 1.97 15.41 12.85
CA PRO A 28 1.37 14.08 12.94
C PRO A 28 -0.09 14.06 12.49
N ILE A 29 -0.85 15.12 12.76
CA ILE A 29 -2.25 15.24 12.32
C ILE A 29 -2.34 15.29 10.79
N LEU A 30 -1.42 15.97 10.11
CA LEU A 30 -1.40 16.00 8.65
C LEU A 30 -1.14 14.58 8.09
N VAL A 31 -0.18 13.85 8.67
CA VAL A 31 0.13 12.48 8.26
C VAL A 31 -1.07 11.58 8.50
N GLN A 32 -1.72 11.67 9.67
CA GLN A 32 -2.91 10.88 9.99
C GLN A 32 -4.04 11.11 8.99
N ARG A 33 -4.30 12.38 8.63
CA ARG A 33 -5.33 12.73 7.64
C ARG A 33 -4.98 12.22 6.24
N PHE A 34 -3.70 12.30 5.88
CA PHE A 34 -3.25 11.78 4.59
C PHE A 34 -3.43 10.26 4.50
N VAL A 35 -3.05 9.52 5.56
CA VAL A 35 -3.24 8.06 5.63
C VAL A 35 -4.72 7.70 5.61
N ALA A 36 -5.59 8.48 6.26
CA ALA A 36 -7.04 8.29 6.18
C ALA A 36 -7.56 8.46 4.74
N GLY A 37 -7.17 9.54 4.05
CA GLY A 37 -7.55 9.75 2.65
C GLY A 37 -7.02 8.65 1.71
N LEU A 38 -5.83 8.09 2.01
CA LEU A 38 -5.31 6.95 1.27
C LEU A 38 -6.16 5.69 1.50
N ALA A 39 -6.65 5.46 2.73
CA ALA A 39 -7.56 4.36 3.03
C ALA A 39 -8.88 4.49 2.27
N GLU A 40 -9.43 5.70 2.20
CA GLU A 40 -10.62 6.00 1.40
C GLU A 40 -10.38 5.74 -0.09
N ALA A 41 -9.21 6.12 -0.61
CA ALA A 41 -8.83 5.86 -1.99
C ALA A 41 -8.72 4.35 -2.28
N VAL A 42 -8.12 3.57 -1.39
CA VAL A 42 -8.05 2.10 -1.51
C VAL A 42 -9.46 1.48 -1.53
N TYR A 43 -10.34 1.93 -0.63
CA TYR A 43 -11.74 1.51 -0.62
C TYR A 43 -12.44 1.84 -1.94
N LEU A 44 -12.28 3.06 -2.44
CA LEU A 44 -12.92 3.53 -3.67
C LEU A 44 -12.43 2.75 -4.89
N VAL A 45 -11.12 2.50 -4.99
CA VAL A 45 -10.55 1.67 -6.06
C VAL A 45 -11.20 0.29 -6.09
N GLU A 46 -11.41 -0.32 -4.94
CA GLU A 46 -11.99 -1.66 -4.87
C GLU A 46 -13.51 -1.66 -5.13
N LYS A 47 -14.24 -0.68 -4.61
CA LYS A 47 -15.71 -0.63 -4.71
C LYS A 47 -16.21 0.01 -6.01
N ASN A 48 -15.39 0.78 -6.69
CA ASN A 48 -15.76 1.46 -7.92
C ASN A 48 -14.67 1.32 -9.01
N PRO A 49 -14.54 0.12 -9.62
CA PRO A 49 -13.52 -0.17 -10.63
C PRO A 49 -13.54 0.81 -11.81
N GLN A 50 -14.73 1.17 -12.29
CA GLN A 50 -14.88 2.05 -13.44
C GLN A 50 -14.34 3.45 -13.16
N GLN A 51 -14.65 4.01 -12.00
CA GLN A 51 -14.15 5.32 -11.59
C GLN A 51 -12.63 5.27 -11.36
N ALA A 52 -12.12 4.20 -10.78
CA ALA A 52 -10.70 4.01 -10.58
C ALA A 52 -9.94 3.96 -11.92
N MET A 53 -10.42 3.15 -12.86
CA MET A 53 -9.83 3.07 -14.21
C MET A 53 -9.90 4.39 -14.97
N ALA A 54 -11.04 5.12 -14.88
CA ALA A 54 -11.17 6.42 -15.50
C ALA A 54 -10.19 7.45 -14.93
N ALA A 55 -9.97 7.45 -13.59
CA ALA A 55 -9.01 8.33 -12.94
C ALA A 55 -7.57 8.00 -13.38
N VAL A 56 -7.20 6.73 -13.41
CA VAL A 56 -5.88 6.27 -13.87
C VAL A 56 -5.67 6.62 -15.35
N GLY A 57 -6.67 6.34 -16.19
CA GLY A 57 -6.61 6.67 -17.62
C GLY A 57 -6.38 8.16 -17.86
N LYS A 58 -7.06 9.02 -17.08
CA LYS A 58 -6.87 10.47 -17.17
C LYS A 58 -5.46 10.90 -16.73
N ILE A 59 -4.96 10.37 -15.61
CA ILE A 59 -3.66 10.75 -15.05
C ILE A 59 -2.51 10.29 -15.95
N LEU A 60 -2.59 9.05 -16.45
CA LEU A 60 -1.54 8.43 -17.27
C LEU A 60 -1.74 8.63 -18.76
N SER A 61 -2.82 9.33 -19.18
CA SER A 61 -3.18 9.55 -20.58
C SER A 61 -3.39 8.24 -21.36
N ILE A 62 -3.86 7.18 -20.69
CA ILE A 62 -4.18 5.89 -21.29
C ILE A 62 -5.64 5.91 -21.72
N LYS A 63 -5.90 5.60 -22.99
CA LYS A 63 -7.25 5.59 -23.57
C LYS A 63 -7.78 4.20 -23.86
N GLU A 64 -6.90 3.23 -23.95
CA GLU A 64 -7.20 1.85 -24.29
C GLU A 64 -7.86 1.13 -23.12
N PRO A 65 -9.15 0.74 -23.23
CA PRO A 65 -9.88 0.09 -22.12
C PRO A 65 -9.25 -1.22 -21.66
N GLU A 66 -8.70 -1.99 -22.58
CA GLU A 66 -8.05 -3.27 -22.28
C GLU A 66 -6.80 -3.11 -21.42
N ILE A 67 -6.00 -2.05 -21.68
CA ILE A 67 -4.82 -1.73 -20.88
C ILE A 67 -5.25 -1.31 -19.47
N LEU A 68 -6.27 -0.46 -19.37
CA LEU A 68 -6.79 -0.02 -18.07
C LEU A 68 -7.38 -1.19 -17.27
N GLN A 69 -8.11 -2.09 -17.91
CA GLN A 69 -8.65 -3.28 -17.27
C GLN A 69 -7.54 -4.22 -16.79
N SER A 70 -6.53 -4.49 -17.64
CA SER A 70 -5.39 -5.32 -17.26
C SER A 70 -4.60 -4.71 -16.08
N ALA A 71 -4.35 -3.41 -16.10
CA ALA A 71 -3.70 -2.70 -15.01
C ALA A 71 -4.52 -2.75 -13.71
N TYR A 72 -5.84 -2.58 -13.80
CA TYR A 72 -6.73 -2.70 -12.67
C TYR A 72 -6.71 -4.12 -12.08
N ASP A 73 -6.77 -5.15 -12.91
CA ASP A 73 -6.76 -6.55 -12.47
C ASP A 73 -5.43 -6.91 -11.78
N ALA A 74 -4.32 -6.44 -12.32
CA ALA A 74 -3.01 -6.65 -11.73
C ALA A 74 -2.85 -5.90 -10.39
N TYR A 75 -3.18 -4.61 -10.36
CA TYR A 75 -2.94 -3.76 -9.20
C TYR A 75 -4.04 -3.87 -8.14
N ALA A 76 -5.28 -3.60 -8.50
CA ALA A 76 -6.37 -3.50 -7.55
C ALA A 76 -6.76 -4.85 -6.97
N LYS A 77 -6.71 -5.91 -7.77
CA LYS A 77 -7.11 -7.26 -7.32
C LYS A 77 -5.97 -8.04 -6.67
N ARG A 78 -4.71 -7.76 -6.98
CA ARG A 78 -3.57 -8.59 -6.52
C ARG A 78 -2.65 -7.85 -5.55
N LEU A 79 -2.28 -6.60 -5.83
CA LEU A 79 -1.18 -5.92 -5.16
C LEU A 79 -1.61 -4.94 -4.06
N ILE A 80 -2.79 -4.32 -4.16
CA ILE A 80 -3.22 -3.35 -3.16
C ILE A 80 -3.40 -4.03 -1.80
N ASN A 81 -2.65 -3.55 -0.81
CA ASN A 81 -2.84 -3.90 0.59
C ASN A 81 -3.98 -3.06 1.17
N ARG A 82 -5.13 -3.71 1.42
CA ARG A 82 -6.34 -3.07 1.94
C ARG A 82 -6.15 -2.45 3.32
N ARG A 83 -5.32 -3.07 4.16
CA ARG A 83 -5.03 -2.59 5.51
C ARG A 83 -3.89 -1.58 5.54
N MET A 84 -3.14 -1.45 4.45
CA MET A 84 -1.98 -0.55 4.33
C MET A 84 -0.90 -0.77 5.42
N VAL A 85 -0.92 -1.89 6.09
CA VAL A 85 0.10 -2.26 7.09
C VAL A 85 1.38 -2.63 6.37
N VAL A 86 2.49 -2.06 6.80
CA VAL A 86 3.82 -2.46 6.33
C VAL A 86 4.27 -3.68 7.13
N PRO A 87 4.44 -4.85 6.51
CA PRO A 87 4.86 -6.06 7.22
C PRO A 87 6.31 -5.93 7.68
N PRO A 88 6.61 -6.04 9.00
CA PRO A 88 7.98 -5.90 9.52
C PRO A 88 8.97 -6.86 8.88
N LYS A 89 8.53 -8.08 8.60
CA LYS A 89 9.35 -9.10 7.94
C LYS A 89 9.81 -8.66 6.56
N MET A 90 8.92 -8.07 5.75
CA MET A 90 9.27 -7.60 4.42
C MET A 90 10.29 -6.45 4.46
N VAL A 91 10.19 -5.58 5.46
CA VAL A 91 11.19 -4.52 5.66
C VAL A 91 12.56 -5.10 6.01
N ALA A 92 12.59 -6.08 6.91
CA ALA A 92 13.83 -6.74 7.30
C ALA A 92 14.52 -7.44 6.11
N GLU A 93 13.76 -8.20 5.33
CA GLU A 93 14.24 -8.89 4.13
C GLU A 93 14.73 -7.91 3.04
N THR A 94 14.00 -6.81 2.82
CA THR A 94 14.44 -5.77 1.88
C THR A 94 15.76 -5.13 2.31
N ILE A 95 15.95 -4.89 3.61
CA ILE A 95 17.21 -4.37 4.15
C ILE A 95 18.35 -5.37 3.94
N GLU A 96 18.10 -6.64 4.20
CA GLU A 96 19.12 -7.68 4.03
C GLU A 96 19.57 -7.81 2.57
N THR A 97 18.61 -7.85 1.64
CA THR A 97 18.91 -7.84 0.21
C THR A 97 19.74 -6.61 -0.18
N ALA A 98 19.37 -5.42 0.30
CA ALA A 98 20.13 -4.19 0.02
C ALA A 98 21.57 -4.24 0.56
N ARG A 99 21.80 -4.89 1.72
CA ARG A 99 23.13 -5.10 2.29
C ARG A 99 23.95 -6.09 1.47
N GLU A 100 23.34 -7.19 1.03
CA GLU A 100 23.98 -8.19 0.16
C GLU A 100 24.39 -7.56 -1.19
N GLU A 101 23.62 -6.61 -1.69
CA GLU A 101 23.95 -5.80 -2.88
C GLU A 101 24.99 -4.69 -2.62
N GLY A 102 25.54 -4.61 -1.42
CA GLY A 102 26.59 -3.65 -1.06
C GLY A 102 26.09 -2.29 -0.59
N THR A 103 24.77 -2.13 -0.37
CA THR A 103 24.22 -0.88 0.16
C THR A 103 24.45 -0.79 1.67
N SER A 104 25.05 0.30 2.14
CA SER A 104 25.22 0.54 3.58
C SER A 104 23.94 0.99 4.24
N VAL A 105 23.19 0.06 4.82
CA VAL A 105 21.98 0.36 5.60
C VAL A 105 22.32 0.38 7.09
N ARG A 106 22.32 1.58 7.68
CA ARG A 106 22.68 1.79 9.10
C ARG A 106 21.51 1.71 10.06
N ARG A 107 20.28 1.81 9.55
CA ARG A 107 19.06 1.80 10.36
C ARG A 107 18.57 0.39 10.63
N MET A 108 17.98 0.20 11.79
CA MET A 108 17.25 -1.03 12.12
C MET A 108 15.88 -1.03 11.41
N PRO A 109 15.30 -2.19 11.09
CA PRO A 109 13.98 -2.26 10.46
C PRO A 109 12.93 -1.44 11.19
N ALA A 110 12.88 -1.51 12.51
CA ALA A 110 11.92 -0.77 13.33
C ALA A 110 12.04 0.77 13.26
N ASP A 111 13.19 1.29 12.80
CA ASP A 111 13.40 2.74 12.64
C ASP A 111 12.96 3.26 11.26
N ILE A 112 12.59 2.37 10.35
CA ILE A 112 12.35 2.70 8.93
C ILE A 112 10.87 2.77 8.60
N PHE A 113 10.02 2.03 9.31
CA PHE A 113 8.58 2.06 9.08
C PHE A 113 7.81 2.41 10.35
N ASP A 114 6.59 2.92 10.17
CA ASP A 114 5.69 3.30 11.26
C ASP A 114 4.25 2.95 10.88
N ASN A 115 3.70 1.95 11.52
CA ASN A 115 2.31 1.52 11.33
C ASN A 115 1.32 2.23 12.27
N THR A 116 1.80 3.09 13.17
CA THR A 116 0.95 3.75 14.18
C THR A 116 -0.23 4.49 13.57
N PHE A 117 -0.04 5.15 12.44
CA PHE A 117 -1.09 5.91 11.76
C PHE A 117 -2.20 5.01 11.22
N VAL A 118 -1.87 3.84 10.70
CA VAL A 118 -2.83 2.84 10.23
C VAL A 118 -3.54 2.19 11.41
N GLU A 119 -2.80 1.82 12.45
CA GLU A 119 -3.36 1.27 13.67
C GLU A 119 -4.34 2.24 14.36
N ASN A 120 -4.07 3.55 14.32
CA ASN A 120 -4.97 4.57 14.82
C ASN A 120 -6.29 4.62 14.04
N LEU A 121 -6.27 4.42 12.72
CA LEU A 121 -7.50 4.32 11.92
C LEU A 121 -8.33 3.09 12.31
N GLU A 122 -7.67 1.99 12.62
CA GLU A 122 -8.34 0.77 13.09
C GLU A 122 -8.93 0.98 14.49
N LYS A 123 -8.13 1.46 15.44
CA LYS A 123 -8.53 1.72 16.84
C LYS A 123 -9.66 2.76 16.97
N SER A 124 -9.67 3.76 16.10
CA SER A 124 -10.73 4.78 16.08
C SER A 124 -12.06 4.29 15.50
N GLY A 125 -12.09 3.09 14.91
CA GLY A 125 -13.25 2.56 14.21
C GLY A 125 -13.40 3.08 12.77
N PHE A 126 -12.54 3.98 12.31
CA PHE A 126 -12.61 4.57 10.97
C PHE A 126 -12.61 3.50 9.86
N LEU A 127 -11.70 2.52 9.93
CA LEU A 127 -11.67 1.44 8.94
C LEU A 127 -12.94 0.60 8.96
N LYS A 128 -13.47 0.31 10.14
CA LYS A 128 -14.72 -0.45 10.30
C LYS A 128 -15.91 0.29 9.69
N GLU A 129 -15.98 1.59 9.89
CA GLU A 129 -17.03 2.43 9.29
C GLU A 129 -16.88 2.49 7.77
N LEU A 130 -15.67 2.78 7.27
CA LEU A 130 -15.35 2.84 5.86
C LEU A 130 -15.72 1.54 5.11
N TRP A 131 -15.39 0.38 5.70
CA TRP A 131 -15.67 -0.94 5.12
C TRP A 131 -17.03 -1.53 5.55
N LYS A 132 -17.93 -0.71 6.13
CA LYS A 132 -19.31 -1.09 6.50
C LYS A 132 -19.38 -2.30 7.44
N GLY A 133 -18.51 -2.34 8.43
CA GLY A 133 -18.48 -3.37 9.46
C GLY A 133 -17.43 -4.48 9.25
N GLU A 134 -16.88 -4.62 8.06
CA GLU A 134 -15.85 -5.58 7.75
C GLU A 134 -14.49 -4.88 7.66
N ILE A 135 -13.56 -5.20 8.58
CA ILE A 135 -12.16 -4.81 8.38
C ILE A 135 -11.60 -5.77 7.34
N PRO A 136 -11.09 -5.26 6.21
CA PRO A 136 -10.59 -6.13 5.16
C PRO A 136 -9.42 -6.98 5.67
N GLU A 137 -9.55 -8.29 5.54
CA GLU A 137 -8.42 -9.18 5.75
C GLU A 137 -7.35 -8.94 4.69
N GLU A 138 -6.09 -9.20 5.04
CA GLU A 138 -5.05 -9.30 4.03
C GLU A 138 -5.45 -10.35 3.01
N ARG A 139 -5.32 -10.03 1.73
CA ARG A 139 -5.58 -11.02 0.69
C ARG A 139 -4.62 -12.19 0.91
N LYS A 140 -5.17 -13.39 1.11
CA LYS A 140 -4.37 -14.61 1.05
C LYS A 140 -3.83 -14.66 -0.37
N LYS A 141 -2.51 -14.68 -0.50
CA LYS A 141 -1.88 -14.94 -1.80
C LYS A 141 -2.36 -16.29 -2.29
N PRO A 142 -2.71 -16.43 -3.58
CA PRO A 142 -3.08 -17.71 -4.16
C PRO A 142 -1.98 -18.75 -4.02
#